data_f837c8f6cbe838b1c04c149f1821e429
#
_entry.id   f837c8f6cbe838b1c04c149f1821e429
#
_cell.length_a   1.000
_cell.length_b   1.000
_cell.length_c   1.000
_cell.angle_alpha   90.00
_cell.angle_beta   90.00
_cell.angle_gamma   90.00
#
_symmetry.space_group_name_H-M   'P 1'
#
loop_
_entity.id
_entity.type
_entity.pdbx_description
1 polymer ?
#
loop_
_entity_poly.entity_id
_entity_poly.type
_entity_poly.pdbx_seq_one_letter_code
_entity_poly.pdbx_strand_id
1 'polypeptide(L)'
;MSIKNDIMSIFGSESKFESSVKQVPYPQQAVYDNISDLNNLEKVRDRVPEDKVNDFSFDQDTVSLNVAPVGELKLRICEREEPKCVKFETVQSPVPFNVWVQVLPVDENNSKMKVTVKAELNPFIKSMVEKPLQEGVEKIADALAQVHYI
;
A
#
# COMPACT_ATOMS: atom_id res chain seq x y z
N MET A 1 -4.35 20.81 -20.05
CA MET A 1 -4.62 19.37 -19.85
C MET A 1 -3.77 18.58 -20.83
N SER A 2 -3.16 17.50 -20.37
CA SER A 2 -2.29 16.70 -21.22
C SER A 2 -3.10 15.69 -22.04
N ILE A 3 -2.60 15.38 -23.25
CA ILE A 3 -3.19 14.35 -24.11
C ILE A 3 -3.26 13.01 -23.41
N LYS A 4 -2.29 12.72 -22.54
CA LYS A 4 -2.25 11.48 -21.76
C LYS A 4 -3.51 11.31 -20.90
N ASN A 5 -3.98 12.37 -20.26
CA ASN A 5 -5.19 12.32 -19.44
C ASN A 5 -6.43 12.06 -20.29
N ASP A 6 -6.49 12.66 -21.48
CA ASP A 6 -7.62 12.47 -22.39
C ASP A 6 -7.68 11.03 -22.90
N ILE A 7 -6.53 10.42 -23.21
CA ILE A 7 -6.45 9.03 -23.65
C ILE A 7 -6.90 8.10 -22.52
N MET A 8 -6.47 8.35 -21.29
CA MET A 8 -6.84 7.54 -20.14
C MET A 8 -8.33 7.60 -19.85
N SER A 9 -8.98 8.73 -20.07
CA SER A 9 -10.43 8.84 -19.89
C SER A 9 -11.22 8.03 -20.92
N ILE A 10 -10.64 7.72 -22.08
CA ILE A 10 -11.26 6.90 -23.12
C ILE A 10 -11.10 5.40 -22.85
N PHE A 11 -9.88 4.96 -22.46
CA PHE A 11 -9.55 3.54 -22.31
C PHE A 11 -9.58 3.05 -20.86
N GLY A 12 -9.69 3.95 -19.92
CA GLY A 12 -9.70 3.71 -18.51
C GLY A 12 -9.26 4.99 -17.83
N SER A 13 -9.51 5.08 -16.54
CA SER A 13 -9.12 6.25 -15.77
C SER A 13 -8.30 5.81 -14.56
N GLU A 14 -7.40 6.69 -14.14
CA GLU A 14 -6.67 6.50 -12.91
C GLU A 14 -7.65 6.59 -11.74
N SER A 15 -7.69 5.55 -10.94
CA SER A 15 -8.49 5.48 -9.73
C SER A 15 -7.57 5.56 -8.53
N LYS A 16 -7.95 6.36 -7.55
CA LYS A 16 -7.17 6.60 -6.35
C LYS A 16 -7.94 6.13 -5.13
N PHE A 17 -7.28 5.33 -4.30
CA PHE A 17 -7.85 4.84 -3.05
C PHE A 17 -6.91 5.25 -1.92
N GLU A 18 -7.44 5.98 -0.95
CA GLU A 18 -6.64 6.49 0.16
C GLU A 18 -7.20 6.02 1.48
N SER A 19 -6.29 5.64 2.39
CA SER A 19 -6.69 5.42 3.78
C SER A 19 -6.94 6.76 4.46
N SER A 20 -7.59 6.71 5.60
CA SER A 20 -7.56 7.85 6.51
C SER A 20 -6.15 8.01 7.06
N VAL A 21 -5.84 9.19 7.57
CA VAL A 21 -4.56 9.47 8.22
C VAL A 21 -4.54 8.78 9.57
N LYS A 22 -3.49 7.99 9.84
CA LYS A 22 -3.34 7.24 11.09
C LYS A 22 -2.27 7.89 11.95
N GLN A 23 -2.57 8.04 13.22
CA GLN A 23 -1.59 8.50 14.21
C GLN A 23 -0.72 7.33 14.63
N VAL A 24 0.58 7.55 14.70
CA VAL A 24 1.56 6.52 15.07
C VAL A 24 2.40 7.08 16.23
N PRO A 25 2.43 6.40 17.38
CA PRO A 25 3.13 6.90 18.57
C PRO A 25 4.63 6.61 18.54
N TYR A 26 5.25 6.85 17.38
CA TYR A 26 6.69 6.66 17.15
C TYR A 26 7.22 7.73 16.22
N PRO A 27 8.52 8.07 16.31
CA PRO A 27 9.11 9.08 15.42
C PRO A 27 9.05 8.66 13.95
N GLN A 28 8.95 9.64 13.09
CA GLN A 28 8.93 9.43 11.63
C GLN A 28 10.06 8.51 11.15
N GLN A 29 11.29 8.74 11.62
CA GLN A 29 12.44 7.96 11.17
C GLN A 29 12.31 6.49 11.57
N ALA A 30 11.84 6.20 12.78
CA ALA A 30 11.65 4.83 13.24
C ALA A 30 10.62 4.10 12.40
N VAL A 31 9.53 4.76 12.06
CA VAL A 31 8.49 4.20 11.18
C VAL A 31 9.06 3.95 9.78
N TYR A 32 9.74 4.95 9.22
CA TYR A 32 10.34 4.82 7.91
C TYR A 32 11.34 3.67 7.83
N ASP A 33 12.22 3.55 8.81
CA ASP A 33 13.24 2.49 8.83
C ASP A 33 12.61 1.10 8.78
N ASN A 34 11.42 0.96 9.34
CA ASN A 34 10.70 -0.32 9.33
C ASN A 34 9.95 -0.55 8.02
N ILE A 35 9.25 0.45 7.49
CA ILE A 35 8.47 0.25 6.27
C ILE A 35 9.31 0.19 5.01
N SER A 36 10.55 0.68 5.06
CA SER A 36 11.46 0.66 3.93
C SER A 36 12.24 -0.65 3.79
N ASP A 37 12.07 -1.56 4.73
CA ASP A 37 12.63 -2.91 4.68
C ASP A 37 11.49 -3.91 4.92
N LEU A 38 11.09 -4.61 3.87
CA LEU A 38 9.92 -5.49 3.92
C LEU A 38 10.12 -6.75 4.77
N ASN A 39 11.34 -7.04 5.23
CA ASN A 39 11.56 -8.08 6.22
C ASN A 39 10.80 -7.78 7.52
N ASN A 40 10.52 -6.52 7.79
CA ASN A 40 9.75 -6.09 8.95
C ASN A 40 8.25 -6.45 8.86
N LEU A 41 7.78 -6.94 7.71
CA LEU A 41 6.41 -7.45 7.57
C LEU A 41 6.14 -8.63 8.50
N GLU A 42 7.20 -9.29 9.01
CA GLU A 42 7.03 -10.30 10.04
C GLU A 42 6.27 -9.77 11.25
N LYS A 43 6.42 -8.51 11.57
CA LYS A 43 5.75 -7.85 12.70
C LYS A 43 4.24 -7.75 12.53
N VAL A 44 3.75 -7.81 11.29
CA VAL A 44 2.31 -7.72 10.99
C VAL A 44 1.73 -9.03 10.50
N ARG A 45 2.53 -10.09 10.43
CA ARG A 45 2.07 -11.39 9.92
C ARG A 45 0.81 -11.88 10.64
N ASP A 46 0.75 -11.72 11.95
CA ASP A 46 -0.38 -12.17 12.76
C ASP A 46 -1.65 -11.35 12.54
N ARG A 47 -1.53 -10.20 11.91
CA ARG A 47 -2.65 -9.30 11.61
C ARG A 47 -3.24 -9.52 10.22
N VAL A 48 -2.59 -10.34 9.41
CA VAL A 48 -3.04 -10.67 8.06
C VAL A 48 -4.14 -11.73 8.15
N PRO A 49 -5.34 -11.47 7.58
CA PRO A 49 -6.44 -12.44 7.66
C PRO A 49 -6.15 -13.65 6.79
N GLU A 50 -5.96 -14.81 7.42
CA GLU A 50 -5.61 -16.07 6.76
C GLU A 50 -6.68 -16.57 5.79
N ASP A 51 -7.94 -16.20 6.01
CA ASP A 51 -9.04 -16.58 5.14
C ASP A 51 -9.06 -15.81 3.82
N LYS A 52 -8.36 -14.67 3.77
CA LYS A 52 -8.34 -13.80 2.58
C LYS A 52 -6.99 -13.71 1.92
N VAL A 53 -5.92 -13.93 2.67
CA VAL A 53 -4.55 -13.78 2.19
C VAL A 53 -3.78 -15.07 2.44
N ASN A 54 -3.28 -15.67 1.37
CA ASN A 54 -2.49 -16.90 1.42
C ASN A 54 -1.11 -16.65 0.80
N ASP A 55 -0.18 -17.58 1.03
CA ASP A 55 1.15 -17.56 0.41
C ASP A 55 1.90 -16.27 0.64
N PHE A 56 1.75 -15.72 1.84
CA PHE A 56 2.40 -14.47 2.23
C PHE A 56 3.89 -14.70 2.43
N SER A 57 4.70 -14.08 1.57
CA SER A 57 6.16 -14.16 1.64
C SER A 57 6.77 -12.81 1.30
N PHE A 58 7.96 -12.55 1.80
CA PHE A 58 8.62 -11.26 1.60
C PHE A 58 10.13 -11.39 1.77
N ASP A 59 10.84 -10.43 1.19
CA ASP A 59 12.25 -10.16 1.46
C ASP A 59 12.42 -8.65 1.67
N GLN A 60 13.64 -8.13 1.61
CA GLN A 60 13.89 -6.73 1.87
C GLN A 60 13.11 -5.78 0.95
N ASP A 61 12.98 -6.14 -0.33
CA ASP A 61 12.44 -5.26 -1.36
C ASP A 61 11.12 -5.71 -1.97
N THR A 62 10.71 -6.96 -1.75
CA THR A 62 9.53 -7.53 -2.40
C THR A 62 8.60 -8.20 -1.41
N VAL A 63 7.33 -8.24 -1.77
CA VAL A 63 6.30 -8.98 -1.05
C VAL A 63 5.40 -9.69 -2.05
N SER A 64 5.10 -10.96 -1.76
CA SER A 64 4.20 -11.79 -2.56
C SER A 64 3.08 -12.31 -1.69
N LEU A 65 1.86 -12.29 -2.21
CA LEU A 65 0.70 -12.79 -1.50
C LEU A 65 -0.39 -13.17 -2.49
N ASN A 66 -1.30 -14.03 -2.04
CA ASN A 66 -2.49 -14.38 -2.80
C ASN A 66 -3.69 -13.83 -2.04
N VAL A 67 -4.43 -12.94 -2.67
CA VAL A 67 -5.56 -12.23 -2.05
C VAL A 67 -6.86 -12.64 -2.75
N ALA A 68 -7.76 -13.29 -2.03
CA ALA A 68 -9.08 -13.61 -2.58
C ALA A 68 -9.95 -12.35 -2.61
N PRO A 69 -10.72 -12.09 -3.68
CA PRO A 69 -10.80 -12.84 -4.95
C PRO A 69 -9.83 -12.37 -6.02
N VAL A 70 -8.92 -11.47 -5.72
CA VAL A 70 -8.05 -10.79 -6.69
C VAL A 70 -7.04 -11.76 -7.34
N GLY A 71 -6.46 -12.66 -6.53
CA GLY A 71 -5.46 -13.61 -7.00
C GLY A 71 -4.06 -13.25 -6.52
N GLU A 72 -3.06 -13.74 -7.25
CA GLU A 72 -1.66 -13.58 -6.87
C GLU A 72 -1.16 -12.18 -7.15
N LEU A 73 -0.52 -11.58 -6.14
CA LEU A 73 0.07 -10.25 -6.21
C LEU A 73 1.53 -10.32 -5.81
N LYS A 74 2.37 -9.65 -6.58
CA LYS A 74 3.76 -9.43 -6.20
C LYS A 74 4.09 -7.96 -6.36
N LEU A 75 4.59 -7.35 -5.30
CA LEU A 75 4.94 -5.94 -5.25
C LEU A 75 6.41 -5.79 -4.89
N ARG A 76 7.03 -4.74 -5.39
CA ARG A 76 8.38 -4.39 -4.97
C ARG A 76 8.47 -2.90 -4.66
N ILE A 77 9.40 -2.54 -3.77
CA ILE A 77 9.72 -1.14 -3.52
C ILE A 77 10.48 -0.62 -4.74
N CYS A 78 9.94 0.40 -5.39
CA CYS A 78 10.57 1.01 -6.56
C CYS A 78 11.16 2.39 -6.26
N GLU A 79 10.76 3.01 -5.15
CA GLU A 79 11.28 4.31 -4.76
C GLU A 79 11.24 4.47 -3.25
N ARG A 80 12.33 4.97 -2.69
CA ARG A 80 12.44 5.31 -1.28
C ARG A 80 12.79 6.79 -1.16
N GLU A 81 11.88 7.55 -0.57
CA GLU A 81 12.11 8.97 -0.26
C GLU A 81 12.24 9.11 1.25
N GLU A 82 13.45 8.92 1.75
CA GLU A 82 13.72 8.93 3.19
C GLU A 82 13.57 10.32 3.78
N PRO A 83 12.90 10.48 4.91
CA PRO A 83 12.11 9.51 5.69
C PRO A 83 10.60 9.61 5.45
N LYS A 84 10.17 10.09 4.29
CA LYS A 84 8.80 10.53 4.02
C LYS A 84 7.91 9.51 3.36
N CYS A 85 8.47 8.68 2.49
CA CYS A 85 7.62 7.86 1.63
C CYS A 85 8.34 6.65 1.08
N VAL A 86 7.59 5.55 0.95
CA VAL A 86 8.02 4.36 0.22
C VAL A 86 6.98 4.10 -0.86
N LYS A 87 7.44 3.96 -2.10
CA LYS A 87 6.59 3.67 -3.25
C LYS A 87 6.80 2.23 -3.71
N PHE A 88 5.70 1.56 -3.96
CA PHE A 88 5.68 0.19 -4.47
C PHE A 88 5.11 0.15 -5.88
N GLU A 89 5.58 -0.81 -6.68
CA GLU A 89 4.98 -1.11 -7.98
C GLU A 89 4.66 -2.60 -8.05
N THR A 90 3.69 -2.95 -8.89
CA THR A 90 3.36 -4.35 -9.13
C THR A 90 4.41 -4.98 -10.02
N VAL A 91 4.89 -6.16 -9.63
CA VAL A 91 5.72 -7.04 -10.47
C VAL A 91 4.82 -8.05 -11.14
N GLN A 92 3.82 -8.55 -10.40
CA GLN A 92 2.82 -9.48 -10.89
C GLN A 92 1.47 -9.13 -10.27
N SER A 93 0.47 -8.90 -11.12
CA SER A 93 -0.88 -8.55 -10.68
C SER A 93 -1.84 -8.69 -11.86
N PRO A 94 -3.11 -9.08 -11.63
CA PRO A 94 -4.13 -9.02 -12.67
C PRO A 94 -4.34 -7.62 -13.22
N VAL A 95 -4.12 -6.59 -12.38
CA VAL A 95 -4.22 -5.19 -12.76
C VAL A 95 -3.01 -4.46 -12.18
N PRO A 96 -2.23 -3.73 -13.00
CA PRO A 96 -1.09 -2.99 -12.48
C PRO A 96 -1.53 -1.81 -11.61
N PHE A 97 -0.80 -1.58 -10.52
CA PHE A 97 -1.06 -0.45 -9.65
C PHE A 97 0.21 -0.05 -8.89
N ASN A 98 0.15 1.12 -8.27
CA ASN A 98 1.21 1.61 -7.39
C ASN A 98 0.64 1.85 -6.00
N VAL A 99 1.50 1.71 -5.00
CA VAL A 99 1.14 1.97 -3.61
C VAL A 99 2.16 2.95 -3.02
N TRP A 100 1.68 3.93 -2.30
CA TRP A 100 2.52 4.86 -1.54
C TRP A 100 2.20 4.73 -0.07
N VAL A 101 3.23 4.57 0.74
CA VAL A 101 3.12 4.66 2.19
C VAL A 101 3.85 5.92 2.61
N GLN A 102 3.08 6.92 3.03
CA GLN A 102 3.62 8.21 3.44
C GLN A 102 3.69 8.30 4.96
N VAL A 103 4.79 8.83 5.46
CA VAL A 103 5.02 9.04 6.88
C VAL A 103 5.45 10.49 7.09
N LEU A 104 4.70 11.23 7.89
CA LEU A 104 4.98 12.63 8.18
C LEU A 104 5.19 12.82 9.68
N PRO A 105 6.08 13.74 10.07
CA PRO A 105 6.31 13.99 11.49
C PRO A 105 5.14 14.77 12.11
N VAL A 106 4.83 14.45 13.36
CA VAL A 106 3.94 15.24 14.18
C VAL A 106 4.78 16.01 15.20
N ASP A 107 5.67 15.28 15.88
CA ASP A 107 6.68 15.84 16.79
C ASP A 107 7.85 14.85 16.90
N GLU A 108 8.73 15.04 17.87
CA GLU A 108 9.94 14.21 18.04
C GLU A 108 9.65 12.73 18.28
N ASN A 109 8.48 12.41 18.84
CA ASN A 109 8.14 11.07 19.27
C ASN A 109 6.92 10.49 18.54
N ASN A 110 6.26 11.28 17.71
CA ASN A 110 5.02 10.89 17.05
C ASN A 110 5.04 11.22 15.58
N SER A 111 4.35 10.40 14.81
CA SER A 111 4.19 10.60 13.37
C SER A 111 2.76 10.29 12.96
N LYS A 112 2.49 10.51 11.69
CA LYS A 112 1.23 10.11 11.07
C LYS A 112 1.53 9.48 9.73
N MET A 113 0.67 8.58 9.29
CA MET A 113 0.87 7.87 8.04
C MET A 113 -0.42 7.74 7.25
N LYS A 114 -0.26 7.55 5.95
CA LYS A 114 -1.38 7.32 5.03
C LYS A 114 -0.92 6.37 3.94
N VAL A 115 -1.80 5.47 3.54
CA VAL A 115 -1.58 4.55 2.42
C VAL A 115 -2.44 5.00 1.26
N THR A 116 -1.83 5.06 0.07
CA THR A 116 -2.52 5.45 -1.17
C THR A 116 -2.25 4.40 -2.23
N VAL A 117 -3.28 4.00 -2.95
CA VAL A 117 -3.19 3.11 -4.11
C VAL A 117 -3.73 3.84 -5.33
N LYS A 118 -2.99 3.78 -6.43
CA LYS A 118 -3.46 4.29 -7.72
C LYS A 118 -3.39 3.17 -8.76
N ALA A 119 -4.49 2.98 -9.46
CA ALA A 119 -4.60 1.95 -10.49
C ALA A 119 -5.37 2.50 -11.68
N GLU A 120 -4.99 2.04 -12.89
CA GLU A 120 -5.75 2.36 -14.10
C GLU A 120 -6.83 1.29 -14.26
N LEU A 121 -8.07 1.66 -14.03
CA LEU A 121 -9.20 0.74 -14.06
C LEU A 121 -10.23 1.22 -15.09
N ASN A 122 -10.68 0.30 -15.95
CA ASN A 122 -11.85 0.62 -16.76
C ASN A 122 -13.10 0.60 -15.85
N PRO A 123 -14.20 1.24 -16.27
CA PRO A 123 -15.39 1.37 -15.41
C PRO A 123 -15.97 0.03 -14.95
N PHE A 124 -15.87 -0.99 -15.77
CA PHE A 124 -16.38 -2.32 -15.45
C PHE A 124 -15.59 -2.96 -14.30
N ILE A 125 -14.26 -2.96 -14.43
CA ILE A 125 -13.38 -3.53 -13.38
C ILE A 125 -13.47 -2.68 -12.12
N LYS A 126 -13.52 -1.35 -12.26
CA LYS A 126 -13.63 -0.44 -11.13
C LYS A 126 -14.84 -0.76 -10.26
N SER A 127 -16.00 -0.98 -10.87
CA SER A 127 -17.21 -1.30 -10.12
C SER A 127 -17.10 -2.59 -9.31
N MET A 128 -16.27 -3.54 -9.77
CA MET A 128 -16.05 -4.81 -9.07
C MET A 128 -15.06 -4.71 -7.91
N VAL A 129 -14.02 -3.87 -8.05
CA VAL A 129 -12.90 -3.86 -7.10
C VAL A 129 -12.84 -2.63 -6.21
N GLU A 130 -13.64 -1.61 -6.50
CA GLU A 130 -13.59 -0.33 -5.79
C GLU A 130 -13.75 -0.49 -4.27
N LYS A 131 -14.78 -1.20 -3.85
CA LYS A 131 -15.06 -1.39 -2.42
C LYS A 131 -14.02 -2.27 -1.73
N PRO A 132 -13.64 -3.44 -2.28
CA PRO A 132 -12.56 -4.24 -1.69
C PRO A 132 -11.23 -3.50 -1.61
N LEU A 133 -10.89 -2.71 -2.61
CA LEU A 133 -9.63 -1.95 -2.60
C LEU A 133 -9.65 -0.86 -1.54
N GLN A 134 -10.76 -0.12 -1.42
CA GLN A 134 -10.88 0.93 -0.41
C GLN A 134 -10.81 0.34 1.01
N GLU A 135 -11.49 -0.77 1.25
CA GLU A 135 -11.43 -1.46 2.53
C GLU A 135 -10.05 -2.02 2.82
N GLY A 136 -9.40 -2.57 1.80
CA GLY A 136 -8.05 -3.14 1.91
C GLY A 136 -7.02 -2.08 2.27
N VAL A 137 -7.08 -0.93 1.62
CA VAL A 137 -6.17 0.20 1.90
C VAL A 137 -6.32 0.66 3.35
N GLU A 138 -7.55 0.77 3.84
CA GLU A 138 -7.80 1.18 5.22
C GLU A 138 -7.27 0.14 6.22
N LYS A 139 -7.48 -1.14 5.94
CA LYS A 139 -6.99 -2.22 6.80
C LYS A 139 -5.47 -2.28 6.85
N ILE A 140 -4.81 -2.06 5.72
CA ILE A 140 -3.34 -2.01 5.68
C ILE A 140 -2.85 -0.87 6.56
N ALA A 141 -3.44 0.31 6.43
CA ALA A 141 -3.06 1.46 7.24
C ALA A 141 -3.29 1.21 8.73
N ASP A 142 -4.40 0.59 9.10
CA ASP A 142 -4.68 0.23 10.49
C ASP A 142 -3.64 -0.73 11.04
N ALA A 143 -3.28 -1.75 10.27
CA ALA A 143 -2.28 -2.73 10.69
C ALA A 143 -0.92 -2.07 10.89
N LEU A 144 -0.50 -1.21 9.95
CA LEU A 144 0.77 -0.51 10.04
C LEU A 144 0.81 0.46 11.22
N ALA A 145 -0.32 1.12 11.52
CA ALA A 145 -0.38 2.05 12.64
C ALA A 145 -0.25 1.37 14.02
N GLN A 146 -0.51 0.07 14.08
CA GLN A 146 -0.48 -0.69 15.33
C GLN A 146 0.84 -1.44 15.56
N VAL A 147 1.78 -1.35 14.64
CA VAL A 147 3.09 -2.02 14.76
C VAL A 147 3.94 -1.31 15.81
N HIS A 148 4.72 -2.10 16.55
CA HIS A 148 5.73 -1.57 17.46
C HIS A 148 6.99 -1.27 16.65
N TYR A 149 7.31 0.00 16.46
CA TYR A 149 8.41 0.43 15.61
C TYR A 149 9.74 0.63 16.33
N ILE A 150 9.74 0.43 17.62
CA ILE A 150 10.97 0.52 18.43
C ILE A 150 11.09 -0.69 19.32
#